data_b6482aa0c28609cdc12fcbdaff7e06b5
#
_entry.id   b6482aa0c28609cdc12fcbdaff7e06b5
#
_cell.length_a   1.000
_cell.length_b   1.000
_cell.length_c   1.000
_cell.angle_alpha   90.00
_cell.angle_beta   90.00
_cell.angle_gamma   90.00
#
_symmetry.space_group_name_H-M   'P 1'
#
loop_
_entity.id
_entity.type
_entity.pdbx_description
1 polymer ?
#
loop_
_entity_poly.entity_id
_entity_poly.type
_entity_poly.pdbx_seq_one_letter_code
_entity_poly.pdbx_strand_id
1 'polypeptide(L)'
;MNRNAAILGLGRRGEAWARLCLDAGWSVRAFDPAPNAASAVARLPGLKREDTISSAVRHANWIICSVPDRLELIQMVVQRAQAEAPQQAVVAVASPVFDIEAIQGCAIRPGQVLRLCETPGGGVALDVTERNAPDLKSLAQKLTMELAALRSLGDDPTTQDDGADAESA
;
A
#
# COMPACT_ATOMS: atom_id res chain seq x y z
N MET A 1 3.86 0.29 -19.17
CA MET A 1 3.27 1.12 -18.12
C MET A 1 4.27 1.23 -16.98
N ASN A 2 4.76 2.40 -16.70
CA ASN A 2 5.67 2.59 -15.56
C ASN A 2 4.90 2.34 -14.27
N ARG A 3 5.33 1.36 -13.49
CA ARG A 3 4.70 0.99 -12.22
C ARG A 3 5.43 1.68 -11.08
N ASN A 4 4.96 2.87 -10.77
CA ASN A 4 5.49 3.70 -9.69
C ASN A 4 4.49 3.70 -8.53
N ALA A 5 4.90 3.15 -7.41
CA ALA A 5 4.10 3.16 -6.19
C ALA A 5 4.64 4.19 -5.19
N ALA A 6 3.73 4.80 -4.46
CA ALA A 6 4.02 5.56 -3.27
C ALA A 6 3.36 4.89 -2.07
N ILE A 7 4.11 4.71 -1.01
CA ILE A 7 3.62 4.17 0.26
C ILE A 7 3.62 5.30 1.29
N LEU A 8 2.44 5.63 1.78
CA LEU A 8 2.26 6.64 2.82
C LEU A 8 1.98 5.95 4.15
N GLY A 9 2.97 5.95 5.02
CA GLY A 9 3.01 5.17 6.26
C GLY A 9 3.80 3.88 6.13
N LEU A 10 4.85 3.74 6.93
CA LEU A 10 5.75 2.59 6.97
C LEU A 10 5.64 1.82 8.28
N GLY A 11 4.44 1.72 8.81
CA GLY A 11 4.13 0.76 9.85
C GLY A 11 4.10 -0.67 9.29
N ARG A 12 3.66 -1.63 10.08
CA ARG A 12 3.65 -3.05 9.69
C ARG A 12 2.94 -3.31 8.35
N ARG A 13 1.76 -2.73 8.14
CA ARG A 13 1.02 -2.88 6.88
C ARG A 13 1.68 -2.17 5.70
N GLY A 14 2.13 -0.94 5.92
CA GLY A 14 2.82 -0.17 4.87
C GLY A 14 4.11 -0.82 4.42
N GLU A 15 4.89 -1.37 5.34
CA GLU A 15 6.11 -2.13 5.04
C GLU A 15 5.79 -3.39 4.21
N ALA A 16 4.72 -4.12 4.56
CA ALA A 16 4.30 -5.30 3.82
C ALA A 16 3.87 -4.96 2.38
N TRP A 17 3.12 -3.89 2.18
CA TRP A 17 2.75 -3.41 0.85
C TRP A 17 3.95 -2.92 0.04
N ALA A 18 4.88 -2.20 0.68
CA ALA A 18 6.11 -1.76 0.01
C ALA A 18 6.93 -2.96 -0.48
N ARG A 19 7.06 -3.99 0.34
CA ARG A 19 7.76 -5.23 -0.02
C ARG A 19 7.13 -5.91 -1.22
N LEU A 20 5.80 -6.08 -1.23
CA LEU A 20 5.07 -6.66 -2.36
C LEU A 20 5.30 -5.90 -3.66
N CYS A 21 5.24 -4.58 -3.61
CA CYS A 21 5.49 -3.74 -4.79
C CYS A 21 6.93 -3.87 -5.30
N LEU A 22 7.90 -3.90 -4.38
CA LEU A 22 9.31 -4.09 -4.73
C LEU A 22 9.55 -5.46 -5.35
N ASP A 23 8.97 -6.52 -4.77
CA ASP A 23 9.07 -7.89 -5.28
C ASP A 23 8.41 -8.03 -6.67
N ALA A 24 7.39 -7.23 -6.94
CA ALA A 24 6.77 -7.11 -8.26
C ALA A 24 7.63 -6.31 -9.28
N GLY A 25 8.78 -5.81 -8.88
CA GLY A 25 9.65 -5.01 -9.74
C GLY A 25 9.19 -3.56 -9.94
N TRP A 26 8.34 -3.05 -9.06
CA TRP A 26 7.88 -1.67 -9.13
C TRP A 26 8.92 -0.71 -8.55
N SER A 27 8.92 0.51 -9.04
CA SER A 27 9.63 1.61 -8.39
C SER A 27 8.79 2.10 -7.20
N VAL A 28 9.36 2.06 -5.99
CA VAL A 28 8.64 2.37 -4.76
C VAL A 28 9.28 3.53 -4.02
N ARG A 29 8.50 4.55 -3.73
CA ARG A 29 8.84 5.67 -2.86
C ARG A 29 7.96 5.60 -1.62
N ALA A 30 8.47 6.06 -0.49
CA ALA A 30 7.70 6.05 0.75
C ALA A 30 7.92 7.32 1.57
N PHE A 31 6.87 7.72 2.27
CA PHE A 31 6.90 8.78 3.26
C PHE A 31 6.30 8.29 4.57
N ASP A 32 7.04 8.51 5.65
CA ASP A 32 6.57 8.35 7.01
C ASP A 32 7.32 9.33 7.91
N PRO A 33 6.63 10.19 8.67
CA PRO A 33 7.27 11.16 9.56
C PRO A 33 7.84 10.53 10.83
N ALA A 34 7.53 9.27 11.12
CA ALA A 34 7.97 8.61 12.35
C ALA A 34 9.50 8.39 12.37
N PRO A 35 10.17 8.60 13.51
CA PRO A 35 11.62 8.41 13.62
C PRO A 35 12.08 6.98 13.32
N ASN A 36 11.27 5.98 13.63
CA ASN A 36 11.57 4.57 13.39
C ASN A 36 11.36 4.12 11.93
N ALA A 37 10.84 4.98 11.07
CA ALA A 37 10.68 4.68 9.65
C ALA A 37 12.00 4.36 8.94
N ALA A 38 13.12 4.90 9.42
CA ALA A 38 14.46 4.57 8.93
C ALA A 38 14.79 3.07 9.04
N SER A 39 14.31 2.41 10.09
CA SER A 39 14.50 0.97 10.27
C SER A 39 13.70 0.14 9.25
N ALA A 40 12.50 0.59 8.90
CA ALA A 40 11.72 -0.04 7.84
C ALA A 40 12.41 0.08 6.48
N VAL A 41 12.95 1.24 6.17
CA VAL A 41 13.72 1.48 4.92
C VAL A 41 14.94 0.57 4.83
N ALA A 42 15.66 0.36 5.94
CA ALA A 42 16.81 -0.52 5.98
C ALA A 42 16.47 -1.99 5.68
N ARG A 43 15.23 -2.42 5.97
CA ARG A 43 14.75 -3.78 5.67
C ARG A 43 14.20 -3.95 4.26
N LEU A 44 14.11 -2.89 3.48
CA LEU A 44 13.47 -2.87 2.16
C LEU A 44 14.45 -2.35 1.10
N PRO A 45 15.41 -3.17 0.66
CA PRO A 45 16.33 -2.78 -0.41
C PRO A 45 15.57 -2.32 -1.66
N GLY A 46 15.95 -1.16 -2.20
CA GLY A 46 15.29 -0.57 -3.36
C GLY A 46 14.19 0.43 -3.02
N LEU A 47 13.74 0.51 -1.78
CA LEU A 47 12.81 1.54 -1.33
C LEU A 47 13.49 2.90 -1.26
N LYS A 48 12.90 3.91 -1.87
CA LYS A 48 13.34 5.29 -1.76
C LYS A 48 12.48 6.03 -0.74
N ARG A 49 13.09 6.44 0.37
CA ARG A 49 12.45 7.31 1.36
C ARG A 49 12.40 8.75 0.86
N GLU A 50 11.27 9.40 1.05
CA GLU A 50 11.05 10.80 0.73
C GLU A 50 10.73 11.60 2.00
N ASP A 51 11.05 12.88 2.00
CA ASP A 51 10.87 13.74 3.16
C ASP A 51 9.48 14.37 3.25
N THR A 52 8.69 14.28 2.16
CA THR A 52 7.34 14.85 2.07
C THR A 52 6.40 13.93 1.33
N ILE A 53 5.09 14.08 1.59
CA ILE A 53 4.05 13.42 0.80
C ILE A 53 4.19 13.83 -0.69
N SER A 54 4.38 15.11 -0.96
CA SER A 54 4.52 15.63 -2.32
C SER A 54 5.62 14.92 -3.11
N SER A 55 6.81 14.80 -2.56
CA SER A 55 7.92 14.11 -3.23
C SER A 55 7.68 12.62 -3.43
N ALA A 56 6.97 11.97 -2.50
CA ALA A 56 6.64 10.56 -2.60
C ALA A 56 5.63 10.28 -3.72
N VAL A 57 4.60 11.13 -3.89
CA VAL A 57 3.47 10.85 -4.79
C VAL A 57 3.59 11.46 -6.18
N ARG A 58 4.51 12.38 -6.40
CA ARG A 58 4.63 13.20 -7.62
C ARG A 58 4.62 12.39 -8.92
N HIS A 59 5.18 11.20 -8.91
CA HIS A 59 5.27 10.33 -10.08
C HIS A 59 4.55 9.00 -9.88
N ALA A 60 3.74 8.88 -8.83
CA ALA A 60 3.07 7.64 -8.51
C ALA A 60 1.85 7.41 -9.40
N ASN A 61 1.70 6.18 -9.88
CA ASN A 61 0.47 5.71 -10.52
C ASN A 61 -0.46 5.06 -9.49
N TRP A 62 0.14 4.54 -8.43
CA TRP A 62 -0.52 3.81 -7.36
C TRP A 62 -0.02 4.32 -6.01
N ILE A 63 -0.93 4.81 -5.18
CA ILE A 63 -0.63 5.35 -3.87
C ILE A 63 -1.32 4.47 -2.83
N ILE A 64 -0.55 3.85 -1.95
CA ILE A 64 -1.08 3.06 -0.85
C ILE A 64 -0.97 3.90 0.42
N CYS A 65 -2.12 4.26 0.97
CA CYS A 65 -2.23 4.99 2.23
C CYS A 65 -2.41 3.98 3.38
N SER A 66 -1.39 3.83 4.20
CA SER A 66 -1.33 2.92 5.35
C SER A 66 -0.95 3.67 6.62
N VAL A 67 -1.69 4.71 6.91
CA VAL A 67 -1.54 5.53 8.13
C VAL A 67 -2.39 4.95 9.27
N PRO A 68 -2.17 5.37 10.52
CA PRO A 68 -3.02 4.93 11.64
C PRO A 68 -4.51 5.12 11.39
N ASP A 69 -5.34 4.20 11.90
CA ASP A 69 -6.79 4.16 11.68
C ASP A 69 -7.53 5.28 12.42
N ARG A 70 -7.34 6.51 11.96
CA ARG A 70 -8.06 7.71 12.36
C ARG A 70 -8.61 8.38 11.10
N LEU A 71 -9.93 8.50 11.02
CA LEU A 71 -10.60 8.96 9.79
C LEU A 71 -10.09 10.32 9.32
N GLU A 72 -9.99 11.28 10.23
CA GLU A 72 -9.51 12.64 9.90
C GLU A 72 -8.09 12.65 9.35
N LEU A 73 -7.21 11.81 9.91
CA LEU A 73 -5.84 11.64 9.41
C LEU A 73 -5.83 11.03 8.02
N ILE A 74 -6.61 9.97 7.82
CA ILE A 74 -6.72 9.30 6.51
C ILE A 74 -7.23 10.29 5.45
N GLN A 75 -8.30 11.00 5.76
CA GLN A 75 -8.90 12.00 4.85
C GLN A 75 -7.90 13.11 4.51
N MET A 76 -7.18 13.63 5.49
CA MET A 76 -6.16 14.66 5.27
C MET A 76 -5.02 14.15 4.37
N VAL A 77 -4.53 12.93 4.62
CA VAL A 77 -3.45 12.35 3.82
C VAL A 77 -3.91 12.07 2.39
N VAL A 78 -5.11 11.56 2.20
CA VAL A 78 -5.71 11.32 0.88
C VAL A 78 -5.83 12.62 0.09
N GLN A 79 -6.37 13.68 0.69
CA GLN A 79 -6.47 14.99 0.05
C GLN A 79 -5.10 15.53 -0.36
N ARG A 80 -4.14 15.44 0.54
CA ARG A 80 -2.79 15.94 0.30
C ARG A 80 -2.08 15.16 -0.80
N ALA A 81 -2.23 13.84 -0.80
CA ALA A 81 -1.69 12.99 -1.85
C ALA A 81 -2.31 13.33 -3.21
N GLN A 82 -3.62 13.49 -3.27
CA GLN A 82 -4.31 13.82 -4.52
C GLN A 82 -4.01 15.22 -5.05
N ALA A 83 -3.69 16.18 -4.18
CA ALA A 83 -3.30 17.51 -4.60
C ALA A 83 -1.97 17.52 -5.38
N GLU A 84 -1.08 16.61 -5.07
CA GLU A 84 0.30 16.58 -5.59
C GLU A 84 0.57 15.45 -6.59
N ALA A 85 -0.28 14.43 -6.60
CA ALA A 85 -0.14 13.28 -7.48
C ALA A 85 -0.70 13.55 -8.88
N PRO A 86 -0.29 12.79 -9.91
CA PRO A 86 -0.95 12.80 -11.21
C PRO A 86 -2.46 12.57 -11.09
N GLN A 87 -3.24 13.20 -11.97
CA GLN A 87 -4.71 13.13 -11.91
C GLN A 87 -5.26 11.72 -12.00
N GLN A 88 -4.58 10.83 -12.72
CA GLN A 88 -4.97 9.43 -12.90
C GLN A 88 -4.45 8.51 -11.80
N ALA A 89 -3.69 9.04 -10.84
CA ALA A 89 -3.18 8.22 -9.75
C ALA A 89 -4.31 7.61 -8.91
N VAL A 90 -4.20 6.32 -8.65
CA VAL A 90 -5.12 5.60 -7.79
C VAL A 90 -4.66 5.72 -6.35
N VAL A 91 -5.53 6.10 -5.45
CA VAL A 91 -5.28 6.08 -4.01
C VAL A 91 -6.02 4.91 -3.39
N ALA A 92 -5.26 3.95 -2.87
CA ALA A 92 -5.79 2.78 -2.20
C ALA A 92 -5.51 2.89 -0.70
N VAL A 93 -6.56 3.00 0.08
CA VAL A 93 -6.46 3.15 1.54
C VAL A 93 -6.53 1.78 2.19
N ALA A 94 -5.46 1.39 2.86
CA ALA A 94 -5.37 0.15 3.63
C ALA A 94 -5.89 0.40 5.05
N SER A 95 -7.20 0.34 5.23
CA SER A 95 -7.85 0.46 6.54
C SER A 95 -8.92 -0.61 6.72
N PRO A 96 -8.86 -1.39 7.80
CA PRO A 96 -9.92 -2.36 8.13
C PRO A 96 -11.10 -1.74 8.87
N VAL A 97 -11.02 -0.48 9.28
CA VAL A 97 -11.94 0.15 10.24
C VAL A 97 -13.01 1.00 9.55
N PHE A 98 -12.61 1.81 8.57
CA PHE A 98 -13.51 2.77 7.93
C PHE A 98 -14.02 2.25 6.59
N ASP A 99 -15.31 2.53 6.31
CA ASP A 99 -15.87 2.23 5.00
C ASP A 99 -15.35 3.19 3.90
N ILE A 100 -15.54 2.77 2.67
CA ILE A 100 -15.03 3.50 1.51
C ILE A 100 -15.73 4.85 1.34
N GLU A 101 -17.01 4.96 1.67
CA GLU A 101 -17.78 6.20 1.56
C GLU A 101 -17.23 7.26 2.51
N ALA A 102 -16.90 6.88 3.75
CA ALA A 102 -16.29 7.79 4.71
C ALA A 102 -14.91 8.28 4.24
N ILE A 103 -14.11 7.38 3.69
CA ILE A 103 -12.78 7.72 3.15
C ILE A 103 -12.89 8.64 1.93
N GLN A 104 -13.84 8.39 1.02
CA GLN A 104 -14.08 9.22 -0.17
C GLN A 104 -14.68 10.59 0.17
N GLY A 105 -15.30 10.73 1.33
CA GLY A 105 -16.14 11.90 1.67
C GLY A 105 -15.46 13.24 1.53
N CYS A 106 -14.15 13.31 1.79
CA CYS A 106 -13.34 14.53 1.69
C CYS A 106 -12.30 14.49 0.57
N ALA A 107 -12.33 13.49 -0.29
CA ALA A 107 -11.35 13.34 -1.36
C ALA A 107 -11.55 14.42 -2.44
N ILE A 108 -10.44 14.91 -3.02
CA ILE A 108 -10.47 15.84 -4.15
C ILE A 108 -11.06 15.14 -5.39
N ARG A 109 -10.66 13.89 -5.58
CA ARG A 109 -11.14 13.02 -6.66
C ARG A 109 -11.64 11.70 -6.07
N PRO A 110 -12.88 11.68 -5.54
CA PRO A 110 -13.42 10.48 -4.89
C PRO A 110 -13.41 9.24 -5.79
N GLY A 111 -13.61 9.44 -7.09
CA GLY A 111 -13.58 8.36 -8.08
C GLY A 111 -12.23 7.67 -8.23
N GLN A 112 -11.15 8.25 -7.72
CA GLN A 112 -9.80 7.68 -7.73
C GLN A 112 -9.41 7.03 -6.40
N VAL A 113 -10.30 6.98 -5.43
CA VAL A 113 -10.05 6.44 -4.09
C VAL A 113 -10.71 5.08 -3.95
N LEU A 114 -9.92 4.09 -3.57
CA LEU A 114 -10.33 2.72 -3.29
C LEU A 114 -9.97 2.34 -1.86
N ARG A 115 -10.57 1.28 -1.34
CA ARG A 115 -10.15 0.69 -0.08
C ARG A 115 -9.53 -0.69 -0.32
N LEU A 116 -8.37 -0.93 0.28
CA LEU A 116 -7.72 -2.24 0.33
C LEU A 116 -8.06 -2.92 1.66
N CYS A 117 -8.52 -4.15 1.58
CA CYS A 117 -8.78 -4.99 2.74
C CYS A 117 -8.01 -6.30 2.61
N GLU A 118 -7.50 -6.81 3.72
CA GLU A 118 -7.00 -8.16 3.79
C GLU A 118 -8.16 -9.11 4.10
N THR A 119 -8.24 -10.20 3.35
CA THR A 119 -9.22 -11.25 3.62
C THR A 119 -8.68 -12.26 4.63
N PRO A 120 -9.55 -12.98 5.37
CA PRO A 120 -9.12 -13.95 6.38
C PRO A 120 -8.17 -15.04 5.87
N GLY A 121 -8.14 -15.31 4.59
CA GLY A 121 -7.22 -16.28 3.96
C GLY A 121 -5.90 -15.67 3.46
N GLY A 122 -5.56 -14.43 3.86
CA GLY A 122 -4.36 -13.75 3.40
C GLY A 122 -4.47 -13.13 2.00
N GLY A 123 -5.65 -13.20 1.39
CA GLY A 123 -5.94 -12.53 0.12
C GLY A 123 -6.16 -11.03 0.29
N VAL A 124 -6.35 -10.35 -0.81
CA VAL A 124 -6.62 -8.92 -0.87
C VAL A 124 -7.96 -8.70 -1.56
N ALA A 125 -8.82 -7.90 -0.94
CA ALA A 125 -10.06 -7.43 -1.51
C ALA A 125 -10.02 -5.92 -1.75
N LEU A 126 -10.71 -5.49 -2.79
CA LEU A 126 -10.90 -4.08 -3.09
C LEU A 126 -12.35 -3.71 -2.85
N ASP A 127 -12.56 -2.68 -2.05
CA ASP A 127 -13.85 -2.02 -1.98
C ASP A 127 -13.88 -0.84 -2.94
N VAL A 128 -14.91 -0.81 -3.75
CA VAL A 128 -15.20 0.23 -4.73
C VAL A 128 -16.64 0.69 -4.57
N THR A 129 -16.90 1.92 -4.97
CA THR A 129 -18.25 2.48 -5.01
C THR A 129 -18.67 2.79 -6.44
N GLU A 130 -19.90 3.21 -6.63
CA GLU A 130 -20.39 3.70 -7.91
C GLU A 130 -19.64 4.94 -8.40
N ARG A 131 -19.01 5.69 -7.49
CA ARG A 131 -18.17 6.84 -7.83
C ARG A 131 -16.90 6.46 -8.61
N ASN A 132 -16.44 5.22 -8.46
CA ASN A 132 -15.26 4.76 -9.17
C ASN A 132 -15.57 4.45 -10.63
N ALA A 133 -14.76 4.98 -11.54
CA ALA A 133 -14.89 4.69 -12.96
C ALA A 133 -14.65 3.19 -13.25
N PRO A 134 -15.36 2.60 -14.24
CA PRO A 134 -15.18 1.19 -14.60
C PRO A 134 -13.74 0.82 -14.96
N ASP A 135 -13.05 1.69 -15.70
CA ASP A 135 -11.65 1.48 -16.10
C ASP A 135 -10.72 1.45 -14.90
N LEU A 136 -10.97 2.28 -13.91
CA LEU A 136 -10.23 2.31 -12.67
C LEU A 136 -10.42 1.02 -11.86
N LYS A 137 -11.66 0.53 -11.77
CA LYS A 137 -11.98 -0.74 -11.11
C LYS A 137 -11.23 -1.89 -11.76
N SER A 138 -11.25 -1.95 -13.08
CA SER A 138 -10.56 -2.98 -13.85
C SER A 138 -9.04 -2.91 -13.65
N LEU A 139 -8.45 -1.72 -13.69
CA LEU A 139 -7.02 -1.53 -13.45
C LEU A 139 -6.64 -1.93 -12.02
N ALA A 140 -7.40 -1.48 -11.04
CA ALA A 140 -7.15 -1.77 -9.64
C ALA A 140 -7.25 -3.27 -9.34
N GLN A 141 -8.23 -3.97 -9.92
CA GLN A 141 -8.36 -5.42 -9.81
C GLN A 141 -7.13 -6.15 -10.38
N LYS A 142 -6.67 -5.76 -11.58
CA LYS A 142 -5.47 -6.35 -12.18
C LYS A 142 -4.24 -6.18 -11.31
N LEU A 143 -4.00 -4.97 -10.80
CA LEU A 143 -2.88 -4.67 -9.92
C LEU A 143 -2.95 -5.47 -8.62
N THR A 144 -4.13 -5.58 -8.04
CA THR A 144 -4.33 -6.34 -6.80
C THR A 144 -4.13 -7.83 -7.01
N MET A 145 -4.63 -8.39 -8.11
CA MET A 145 -4.43 -9.81 -8.45
C MET A 145 -2.94 -10.12 -8.67
N GLU A 146 -2.21 -9.23 -9.31
CA GLU A 146 -0.77 -9.38 -9.51
C GLU A 146 0.00 -9.40 -8.18
N LEU A 147 -0.32 -8.48 -7.28
CA LEU A 147 0.29 -8.42 -5.96
C LEU A 147 -0.11 -9.62 -5.07
N ALA A 148 -1.36 -10.06 -5.16
CA ALA A 148 -1.83 -11.24 -4.43
C ALA A 148 -1.17 -12.53 -4.91
N ALA A 149 -0.95 -12.68 -6.22
CA ALA A 149 -0.26 -13.84 -6.78
C ALA A 149 1.19 -13.93 -6.29
N LEU A 150 1.89 -12.81 -6.14
CA LEU A 150 3.24 -12.77 -5.59
C LEU A 150 3.28 -13.12 -4.11
N ARG A 151 2.27 -12.72 -3.35
CA ARG A 151 2.15 -13.06 -1.92
C ARG A 151 2.02 -14.56 -1.71
N SER A 152 1.20 -15.24 -2.53
CA SER A 152 1.02 -16.70 -2.44
C SER A 152 2.26 -17.50 -2.85
N LEU A 153 3.17 -16.95 -3.64
CA LEU A 153 4.44 -17.58 -3.99
C LEU A 153 5.50 -17.42 -2.89
N GLY A 154 5.33 -16.43 -2.00
CA GLY A 154 6.23 -16.19 -0.86
C GLY A 154 5.90 -17.00 0.38
N ASP A 155 4.71 -17.57 0.46
CA ASP A 155 4.23 -18.40 1.58
C ASP A 155 4.46 -19.91 1.36
N ASP A 156 5.51 -20.29 0.60
CA ASP A 156 5.88 -21.71 0.47
C ASP A 156 6.41 -22.23 1.82
N PRO A 157 5.75 -23.22 2.45
CA PRO A 157 6.07 -23.68 3.81
C PRO A 157 7.35 -24.50 3.92
N THR A 158 8.24 -24.46 2.93
CA THR A 158 9.47 -25.25 2.90
C THR A 158 10.67 -24.59 3.58
N THR A 159 10.49 -23.50 4.31
CA THR A 159 11.52 -23.00 5.24
C THR A 159 11.08 -23.22 6.70
N GLN A 160 10.70 -24.43 7.05
CA GLN A 160 10.87 -24.88 8.42
C GLN A 160 12.35 -25.17 8.62
N ASP A 161 12.98 -24.28 9.33
CA ASP A 161 14.29 -24.46 9.92
C ASP A 161 14.26 -25.71 10.81
N ASP A 162 14.83 -26.78 10.32
CA ASP A 162 15.20 -27.94 11.15
C ASP A 162 16.38 -27.51 12.04
N GLY A 163 16.10 -26.66 13.00
CA GLY A 163 16.96 -26.43 14.15
C GLY A 163 16.92 -27.65 15.03
N ALA A 164 17.61 -28.70 14.60
CA ALA A 164 17.80 -29.89 15.40
C ALA A 164 18.66 -29.60 16.60
N ASP A 165 18.11 -29.98 17.72
CA ASP A 165 18.72 -30.32 18.99
C ASP A 165 20.19 -30.67 18.91
N ALA A 166 21.00 -29.88 19.59
CA ALA A 166 22.26 -30.36 20.13
C ALA A 166 22.08 -30.59 21.63
N GLU A 167 21.62 -31.73 21.95
CA GLU A 167 21.68 -32.27 23.29
C GLU A 167 23.13 -32.58 23.63
N SER A 168 23.64 -31.94 24.66
CA SER A 168 24.84 -32.35 25.32
C SER A 168 24.52 -32.96 26.65
N ALA A 169 24.85 -34.17 26.79
CA ALA A 169 24.92 -34.88 28.05
C ALA A 169 25.96 -34.26 28.99
#